data_0d835399d52850206d306f647db3e04f
#
_entry.id   0d835399d52850206d306f647db3e04f
#
_cell.length_a   1.000
_cell.length_b   1.000
_cell.length_c   1.000
_cell.angle_alpha   90.00
_cell.angle_beta   90.00
_cell.angle_gamma   90.00
#
_symmetry.space_group_name_H-M   'P 1'
#
loop_
_entity.id
_entity.type
_entity.pdbx_description
1 polymer ?
#
loop_
_entity_poly.entity_id
_entity_poly.type
_entity_poly.pdbx_seq_one_letter_code
_entity_poly.pdbx_strand_id
1 'polypeptide(L)'
;MRKFSLIVAALLAGCAAPTGRTLPVDADDAPETVIAKAVRVVPTPQQRHALENGFAAFVHFGPNTFTGVEWGSGVENPAVFDLKEADTDQWCRIFRDVGMKRVILTAKHHDGFVLWPSRYTDHGAAASPYRGDVVKELAASCRKYGLEFGFYLSPADLYQMEAPDGLYGNGSAATPRTIPREVPGRPFADTRTFSFELDDYNEYFMNQLFELLTEYGPVSEVWFDGAHPRRKGGQQYDYLAWKELIHALAPDAVVFGKEDLRWCGNEAGRTREAEWNVIPYASDPATMSMFDDLTDEDLGSRERLLTQEKPFWLHYQPAETDVSIRDGWFWRNDGEQAVRSADDVFDIWERSVGGNSILLLNVPPGRDGCISPRDSAVLAEAGRRIRETYGNDLLVGARCRKTAEGVEMTLPLAIRFNRLELREDLAKGERVESFALDVWVDGWQEVARGTNVGNRRILRFPEQNVLRLRVRILSARAEPRLASVAAYLAE
;
A
#
# COMPACT_ATOMS: atom_id res chain seq x y z
N MET A 1 43.88 61.04 4.56
CA MET A 1 42.65 60.59 3.89
C MET A 1 42.74 59.06 3.69
N ARG A 2 42.13 58.31 4.61
CA ARG A 2 42.02 56.79 4.49
C ARG A 2 40.73 56.46 3.80
N LYS A 3 40.82 55.79 2.64
CA LYS A 3 39.66 55.24 1.92
C LYS A 3 39.21 53.96 2.59
N PHE A 4 38.00 53.95 3.13
CA PHE A 4 37.29 52.71 3.54
C PHE A 4 36.63 52.09 2.31
N SER A 5 37.07 50.89 1.94
CA SER A 5 36.37 50.06 0.98
C SER A 5 35.30 49.25 1.73
N LEU A 6 34.02 49.52 1.44
CA LEU A 6 32.90 48.68 1.85
C LEU A 6 32.90 47.42 0.99
N ILE A 7 33.15 46.28 1.63
CA ILE A 7 32.86 44.95 1.02
C ILE A 7 31.38 44.68 1.29
N VAL A 8 30.56 44.77 0.25
CA VAL A 8 29.16 44.30 0.26
C VAL A 8 29.21 42.78 0.09
N ALA A 9 29.05 42.04 1.18
CA ALA A 9 28.79 40.62 1.15
C ALA A 9 27.35 40.41 0.67
N ALA A 10 27.17 40.01 -0.58
CA ALA A 10 25.89 39.55 -1.10
C ALA A 10 25.56 38.20 -0.42
N LEU A 11 24.66 38.23 0.54
CA LEU A 11 23.99 37.04 1.05
C LEU A 11 23.12 36.46 -0.08
N LEU A 12 23.64 35.49 -0.82
CA LEU A 12 22.85 34.60 -1.63
C LEU A 12 21.98 33.75 -0.67
N ALA A 13 20.78 34.24 -0.40
CA ALA A 13 19.71 33.38 0.13
C ALA A 13 19.44 32.35 -0.96
N GLY A 14 20.09 31.19 -0.85
CA GLY A 14 19.78 30.04 -1.68
C GLY A 14 18.34 29.61 -1.38
N CYS A 15 17.40 29.95 -2.26
CA CYS A 15 16.08 29.32 -2.25
C CYS A 15 16.32 27.80 -2.30
N ALA A 16 15.91 27.11 -1.25
CA ALA A 16 15.93 25.65 -1.26
C ALA A 16 15.10 25.21 -2.48
N ALA A 17 15.69 24.38 -3.34
CA ALA A 17 14.97 23.88 -4.51
C ALA A 17 13.73 23.09 -4.05
N PRO A 18 12.57 23.20 -4.75
CA PRO A 18 11.31 22.62 -4.31
C PRO A 18 11.42 21.11 -4.12
N THR A 19 10.77 20.61 -3.07
CA THR A 19 10.51 19.17 -2.85
C THR A 19 9.04 18.92 -3.10
N GLY A 20 8.68 17.70 -3.52
CA GLY A 20 7.29 17.34 -3.76
C GLY A 20 7.15 15.86 -4.09
N ARG A 21 5.91 15.39 -4.17
CA ARG A 21 5.62 14.03 -4.61
C ARG A 21 6.01 13.80 -6.07
N THR A 22 5.90 14.81 -6.89
CA THR A 22 6.16 14.77 -8.34
C THR A 22 7.05 15.93 -8.75
N LEU A 23 8.07 15.67 -9.57
CA LEU A 23 8.94 16.68 -10.16
C LEU A 23 9.19 16.40 -11.65
N PRO A 24 9.12 17.43 -12.52
CA PRO A 24 9.47 17.25 -13.94
C PRO A 24 10.99 17.13 -14.13
N VAL A 25 11.38 16.31 -15.10
CA VAL A 25 12.72 16.25 -15.67
C VAL A 25 12.66 16.82 -17.07
N ASP A 26 13.37 17.92 -17.29
CA ASP A 26 13.35 18.66 -18.52
C ASP A 26 14.31 18.05 -19.57
N ALA A 27 14.11 18.36 -20.84
CA ALA A 27 14.88 17.79 -21.92
C ALA A 27 16.40 18.08 -21.82
N ASP A 28 16.76 19.22 -21.23
CA ASP A 28 18.13 19.71 -21.08
C ASP A 28 18.74 19.43 -19.69
N ASP A 29 18.02 18.74 -18.80
CA ASP A 29 18.56 18.38 -17.49
C ASP A 29 19.82 17.50 -17.61
N ALA A 30 20.92 17.94 -17.00
CA ALA A 30 22.13 17.13 -16.90
C ALA A 30 21.91 15.91 -15.99
N PRO A 31 22.68 14.82 -16.13
CA PRO A 31 22.56 13.63 -15.30
C PRO A 31 22.53 13.92 -13.79
N GLU A 32 23.38 14.81 -13.32
CA GLU A 32 23.47 15.22 -11.90
C GLU A 32 22.18 15.92 -11.46
N THR A 33 21.56 16.71 -12.34
CA THR A 33 20.27 17.39 -12.07
C THR A 33 19.14 16.37 -11.95
N VAL A 34 19.09 15.35 -12.82
CA VAL A 34 18.10 14.27 -12.74
C VAL A 34 18.18 13.57 -11.39
N ILE A 35 19.38 13.18 -10.96
CA ILE A 35 19.58 12.50 -9.67
C ILE A 35 19.27 13.44 -8.49
N ALA A 36 19.64 14.72 -8.57
CA ALA A 36 19.30 15.71 -7.57
C ALA A 36 17.78 15.96 -7.48
N LYS A 37 17.05 15.90 -8.60
CA LYS A 37 15.58 15.93 -8.63
C LYS A 37 15.00 14.68 -7.96
N ALA A 38 15.51 13.47 -8.26
CA ALA A 38 15.06 12.22 -7.66
C ALA A 38 15.14 12.22 -6.13
N VAL A 39 16.19 12.79 -5.55
CA VAL A 39 16.34 12.94 -4.08
C VAL A 39 15.28 13.87 -3.47
N ARG A 40 14.75 14.82 -4.23
CA ARG A 40 13.75 15.79 -3.78
C ARG A 40 12.31 15.32 -3.97
N VAL A 41 12.12 14.17 -4.62
CA VAL A 41 10.83 13.49 -4.72
C VAL A 41 10.61 12.73 -3.42
N VAL A 42 9.59 13.16 -2.66
CA VAL A 42 9.32 12.69 -1.29
C VAL A 42 7.86 12.28 -1.15
N PRO A 43 7.54 11.34 -0.24
CA PRO A 43 6.16 10.93 0.00
C PRO A 43 5.30 12.08 0.55
N THR A 44 4.01 12.03 0.24
CA THR A 44 3.01 12.82 0.97
C THR A 44 2.92 12.35 2.43
N PRO A 45 2.32 13.14 3.34
CA PRO A 45 2.04 12.66 4.69
C PRO A 45 1.24 11.35 4.73
N GLN A 46 0.26 11.20 3.84
CA GLN A 46 -0.61 10.02 3.72
C GLN A 46 0.18 8.78 3.25
N GLN A 47 1.01 8.91 2.21
CA GLN A 47 1.89 7.84 1.74
C GLN A 47 2.91 7.43 2.81
N ARG A 48 3.48 8.39 3.54
CA ARG A 48 4.40 8.10 4.63
C ARG A 48 3.70 7.36 5.76
N HIS A 49 2.49 7.78 6.15
CA HIS A 49 1.68 7.12 7.15
C HIS A 49 1.35 5.67 6.74
N ALA A 50 0.98 5.45 5.48
CA ALA A 50 0.74 4.10 4.94
C ALA A 50 1.98 3.21 5.02
N LEU A 51 3.16 3.73 4.64
CA LEU A 51 4.44 3.01 4.74
C LEU A 51 4.86 2.71 6.18
N GLU A 52 4.67 3.66 7.11
CA GLU A 52 4.98 3.47 8.54
C GLU A 52 4.09 2.39 9.16
N ASN A 53 2.81 2.35 8.81
CA ASN A 53 1.89 1.28 9.20
C ASN A 53 2.23 -0.07 8.57
N GLY A 54 2.67 -0.11 7.35
CA GLY A 54 3.41 -1.15 6.64
C GLY A 54 2.80 -2.57 6.60
N PHE A 55 1.79 -2.91 7.43
CA PHE A 55 1.16 -4.23 7.49
C PHE A 55 -0.35 -4.11 7.63
N ALA A 56 -1.07 -4.56 6.61
CA ALA A 56 -2.51 -4.48 6.48
C ALA A 56 -3.15 -5.86 6.24
N ALA A 57 -4.41 -6.01 6.65
CA ALA A 57 -5.25 -7.14 6.30
C ALA A 57 -6.06 -6.84 5.05
N PHE A 58 -6.10 -7.78 4.11
CA PHE A 58 -7.08 -7.82 3.05
C PHE A 58 -8.16 -8.82 3.43
N VAL A 59 -9.42 -8.51 3.17
CA VAL A 59 -10.54 -9.39 3.48
C VAL A 59 -11.38 -9.59 2.23
N HIS A 60 -11.15 -10.70 1.53
CA HIS A 60 -12.00 -11.13 0.45
C HIS A 60 -13.18 -11.89 1.03
N PHE A 61 -14.36 -11.28 0.94
CA PHE A 61 -15.61 -11.84 1.45
C PHE A 61 -16.77 -11.45 0.54
N GLY A 62 -17.72 -12.37 0.30
CA GLY A 62 -18.82 -12.11 -0.60
C GLY A 62 -19.49 -13.41 -1.07
N PRO A 63 -20.33 -13.38 -2.13
CA PRO A 63 -20.97 -14.59 -2.67
C PRO A 63 -19.96 -15.65 -3.06
N ASN A 64 -18.74 -15.29 -3.44
CA ASN A 64 -17.66 -16.19 -3.85
C ASN A 64 -17.23 -17.13 -2.72
N THR A 65 -17.28 -16.68 -1.46
CA THR A 65 -17.10 -17.53 -0.27
C THR A 65 -18.13 -18.68 -0.24
N PHE A 66 -19.35 -18.45 -0.72
CA PHE A 66 -20.45 -19.41 -0.71
C PHE A 66 -20.48 -20.28 -1.95
N THR A 67 -20.10 -19.76 -3.11
CA THR A 67 -20.05 -20.50 -4.37
C THR A 67 -18.74 -21.24 -4.59
N GLY A 68 -17.66 -20.85 -3.92
CA GLY A 68 -16.34 -21.47 -4.03
C GLY A 68 -15.57 -21.09 -5.29
N VAL A 69 -15.90 -19.97 -5.93
CA VAL A 69 -15.23 -19.46 -7.15
C VAL A 69 -14.45 -18.18 -6.84
N GLU A 70 -13.38 -17.92 -7.60
CA GLU A 70 -12.61 -16.68 -7.45
C GLU A 70 -13.27 -15.49 -8.16
N TRP A 71 -13.90 -15.74 -9.32
CA TRP A 71 -14.66 -14.75 -10.07
C TRP A 71 -16.11 -15.21 -10.18
N GLY A 72 -17.03 -14.38 -9.74
CA GLY A 72 -18.45 -14.56 -10.00
C GLY A 72 -18.81 -14.26 -11.46
N SER A 73 -20.06 -14.50 -11.80
CA SER A 73 -20.60 -14.29 -13.14
C SER A 73 -21.35 -12.97 -13.31
N GLY A 74 -21.70 -12.31 -12.19
CA GLY A 74 -22.58 -11.13 -12.16
C GLY A 74 -24.07 -11.47 -12.23
N VAL A 75 -24.43 -12.76 -12.24
CA VAL A 75 -25.83 -13.22 -12.23
C VAL A 75 -26.15 -14.10 -11.03
N GLU A 76 -25.32 -14.07 -10.01
CA GLU A 76 -25.55 -14.79 -8.76
C GLU A 76 -26.83 -14.30 -8.10
N ASN A 77 -27.69 -15.26 -7.72
CA ASN A 77 -28.84 -14.92 -6.89
C ASN A 77 -28.34 -14.43 -5.52
N PRO A 78 -28.73 -13.26 -5.04
CA PRO A 78 -28.36 -12.79 -3.72
C PRO A 78 -28.61 -13.77 -2.58
N ALA A 79 -29.54 -14.71 -2.76
CA ALA A 79 -29.83 -15.74 -1.79
C ALA A 79 -28.66 -16.73 -1.54
N VAL A 80 -27.64 -16.79 -2.42
CA VAL A 80 -26.44 -17.61 -2.18
C VAL A 80 -25.60 -17.07 -1.02
N PHE A 81 -25.69 -15.78 -0.74
CA PHE A 81 -25.04 -15.15 0.41
C PHE A 81 -25.87 -15.39 1.68
N ASP A 82 -25.95 -16.66 2.11
CA ASP A 82 -26.72 -17.11 3.29
C ASP A 82 -25.88 -16.99 4.58
N LEU A 83 -25.27 -15.82 4.76
CA LEU A 83 -24.55 -15.50 5.99
C LEU A 83 -25.54 -15.37 7.16
N LYS A 84 -25.16 -15.86 8.33
CA LYS A 84 -25.97 -15.69 9.56
C LYS A 84 -25.51 -14.48 10.35
N GLU A 85 -24.19 -14.34 10.49
CA GLU A 85 -23.55 -13.25 11.23
C GLU A 85 -22.13 -13.06 10.70
N ALA A 86 -21.63 -11.84 10.63
CA ALA A 86 -20.21 -11.55 10.37
C ALA A 86 -19.55 -11.19 11.71
N ASP A 87 -18.67 -12.05 12.24
CA ASP A 87 -17.92 -11.73 13.47
C ASP A 87 -16.72 -10.82 13.15
N THR A 88 -17.03 -9.60 12.71
CA THR A 88 -15.99 -8.59 12.38
C THR A 88 -15.16 -8.18 13.60
N ASP A 89 -15.68 -8.37 14.81
CA ASP A 89 -14.92 -8.20 16.05
C ASP A 89 -13.82 -9.26 16.18
N GLN A 90 -14.13 -10.52 15.83
CA GLN A 90 -13.12 -11.59 15.79
C GLN A 90 -12.05 -11.27 14.75
N TRP A 91 -12.41 -10.82 13.54
CA TRP A 91 -11.46 -10.45 12.49
C TRP A 91 -10.50 -9.36 13.00
N CYS A 92 -11.05 -8.25 13.49
CA CYS A 92 -10.25 -7.11 13.95
C CYS A 92 -9.37 -7.45 15.16
N ARG A 93 -9.84 -8.30 16.09
CA ARG A 93 -9.04 -8.78 17.21
C ARG A 93 -7.83 -9.58 16.71
N ILE A 94 -8.03 -10.51 15.78
CA ILE A 94 -6.96 -11.32 15.19
C ILE A 94 -5.94 -10.38 14.51
N PHE A 95 -6.39 -9.48 13.63
CA PHE A 95 -5.52 -8.57 12.89
C PHE A 95 -4.69 -7.66 13.81
N ARG A 96 -5.33 -7.05 14.81
CA ARG A 96 -4.63 -6.26 15.83
C ARG A 96 -3.54 -7.06 16.54
N ASP A 97 -3.87 -8.28 16.95
CA ASP A 97 -2.98 -9.12 17.76
C ASP A 97 -1.79 -9.63 16.95
N VAL A 98 -1.91 -9.74 15.64
CA VAL A 98 -0.80 -10.00 14.70
C VAL A 98 0.09 -8.77 14.53
N GLY A 99 -0.45 -7.58 14.68
CA GLY A 99 0.25 -6.30 14.51
C GLY A 99 -0.12 -5.54 13.23
N MET A 100 -1.16 -5.96 12.53
CA MET A 100 -1.74 -5.22 11.40
C MET A 100 -2.33 -3.89 11.89
N LYS A 101 -2.35 -2.89 11.01
CA LYS A 101 -2.78 -1.52 11.35
C LYS A 101 -4.00 -1.07 10.57
N ARG A 102 -4.28 -1.72 9.44
CA ARG A 102 -5.38 -1.40 8.52
C ARG A 102 -6.08 -2.66 8.09
N VAL A 103 -7.38 -2.54 7.79
CA VAL A 103 -8.19 -3.61 7.20
C VAL A 103 -8.86 -3.07 5.94
N ILE A 104 -8.66 -3.75 4.82
CA ILE A 104 -9.29 -3.45 3.53
C ILE A 104 -10.27 -4.56 3.20
N LEU A 105 -11.57 -4.22 3.07
CA LEU A 105 -12.64 -5.15 2.73
C LEU A 105 -12.97 -5.05 1.24
N THR A 106 -13.14 -6.18 0.56
CA THR A 106 -13.77 -6.20 -0.76
C THR A 106 -15.25 -5.83 -0.64
N ALA A 107 -15.54 -4.53 -0.53
CA ALA A 107 -16.92 -4.05 -0.38
C ALA A 107 -17.78 -4.42 -1.61
N LYS A 108 -17.20 -4.43 -2.80
CA LYS A 108 -17.76 -4.98 -4.05
C LYS A 108 -16.63 -5.62 -4.86
N HIS A 109 -16.74 -6.92 -5.15
CA HIS A 109 -15.84 -7.63 -6.05
C HIS A 109 -16.37 -7.60 -7.50
N HIS A 110 -15.73 -8.29 -8.44
CA HIS A 110 -16.02 -8.25 -9.87
C HIS A 110 -17.44 -8.72 -10.26
N ASP A 111 -18.08 -9.54 -9.41
CA ASP A 111 -19.48 -9.96 -9.59
C ASP A 111 -20.49 -8.82 -9.43
N GLY A 112 -20.08 -7.67 -8.90
CA GLY A 112 -20.93 -6.51 -8.66
C GLY A 112 -21.77 -6.62 -7.39
N PHE A 113 -21.61 -7.68 -6.58
CA PHE A 113 -22.36 -7.85 -5.34
C PHE A 113 -21.79 -6.94 -4.24
N VAL A 114 -22.65 -6.08 -3.71
CA VAL A 114 -22.27 -5.09 -2.70
C VAL A 114 -22.52 -5.62 -1.28
N LEU A 115 -21.58 -5.38 -0.35
CA LEU A 115 -21.67 -5.82 1.04
C LEU A 115 -22.36 -4.80 1.97
N TRP A 116 -22.98 -3.76 1.41
CA TRP A 116 -23.72 -2.71 2.13
C TRP A 116 -25.08 -2.44 1.46
N PRO A 117 -26.04 -1.82 2.15
CA PRO A 117 -27.36 -1.49 1.57
C PRO A 117 -27.26 -0.29 0.63
N SER A 118 -26.64 -0.44 -0.53
CA SER A 118 -26.51 0.62 -1.53
C SER A 118 -27.86 1.18 -1.96
N ARG A 119 -27.90 2.47 -2.31
CA ARG A 119 -29.06 3.13 -2.91
C ARG A 119 -29.17 2.85 -4.40
N TYR A 120 -28.12 2.32 -5.02
CA TYR A 120 -27.95 2.32 -6.48
C TYR A 120 -27.95 0.92 -7.10
N THR A 121 -28.01 -0.12 -6.28
CA THR A 121 -28.16 -1.50 -6.73
C THR A 121 -28.85 -2.34 -5.66
N ASP A 122 -29.67 -3.31 -6.11
CA ASP A 122 -30.27 -4.35 -5.25
C ASP A 122 -29.45 -5.63 -5.26
N HIS A 123 -28.38 -5.71 -6.09
CA HIS A 123 -27.48 -6.85 -6.13
C HIS A 123 -26.48 -6.79 -4.97
N GLY A 124 -26.91 -7.26 -3.80
CA GLY A 124 -26.06 -7.14 -2.61
C GLY A 124 -26.62 -7.80 -1.35
N ALA A 125 -25.87 -7.66 -0.26
CA ALA A 125 -26.13 -8.26 1.04
C ALA A 125 -27.51 -7.88 1.63
N ALA A 126 -27.98 -6.67 1.36
CA ALA A 126 -29.31 -6.23 1.79
C ALA A 126 -30.47 -7.02 1.15
N ALA A 127 -30.29 -7.56 -0.04
CA ALA A 127 -31.26 -8.40 -0.74
C ALA A 127 -31.07 -9.91 -0.45
N SER A 128 -30.01 -10.30 0.27
CA SER A 128 -29.73 -11.67 0.68
C SER A 128 -30.50 -12.07 1.94
N PRO A 129 -30.47 -13.34 2.34
CA PRO A 129 -31.02 -13.78 3.63
C PRO A 129 -30.38 -13.09 4.84
N TYR A 130 -29.13 -12.65 4.74
CA TYR A 130 -28.40 -11.92 5.78
C TYR A 130 -29.01 -10.54 6.11
N ARG A 131 -29.42 -9.80 5.06
CA ARG A 131 -30.04 -8.46 5.19
C ARG A 131 -29.27 -7.45 6.01
N GLY A 132 -27.97 -7.68 6.20
CA GLY A 132 -27.08 -6.85 7.02
C GLY A 132 -26.20 -5.91 6.18
N ASP A 133 -25.25 -5.32 6.88
CA ASP A 133 -24.28 -4.36 6.36
C ASP A 133 -22.90 -4.69 6.89
N VAL A 134 -22.17 -5.55 6.17
CA VAL A 134 -20.82 -6.00 6.56
C VAL A 134 -19.83 -4.84 6.63
N VAL A 135 -20.00 -3.85 5.74
CA VAL A 135 -19.13 -2.66 5.72
C VAL A 135 -19.27 -1.86 7.02
N LYS A 136 -20.51 -1.64 7.47
CA LYS A 136 -20.80 -0.95 8.72
C LYS A 136 -20.28 -1.69 9.95
N GLU A 137 -20.48 -3.00 9.97
CA GLU A 137 -20.03 -3.87 11.07
C GLU A 137 -18.51 -3.84 11.17
N LEU A 138 -17.80 -4.01 10.03
CA LEU A 138 -16.34 -3.96 10.01
C LEU A 138 -15.79 -2.58 10.37
N ALA A 139 -16.34 -1.51 9.82
CA ALA A 139 -15.91 -0.15 10.14
C ALA A 139 -16.09 0.17 11.64
N ALA A 140 -17.14 -0.35 12.28
CA ALA A 140 -17.35 -0.23 13.71
C ALA A 140 -16.31 -1.04 14.51
N SER A 141 -16.01 -2.28 14.10
CA SER A 141 -15.00 -3.12 14.71
C SER A 141 -13.59 -2.53 14.54
N CYS A 142 -13.25 -1.99 13.38
CA CYS A 142 -11.98 -1.29 13.17
C CYS A 142 -11.79 -0.17 14.20
N ARG A 143 -12.79 0.71 14.37
CA ARG A 143 -12.76 1.76 15.39
C ARG A 143 -12.60 1.22 16.81
N LYS A 144 -13.32 0.14 17.15
CA LYS A 144 -13.27 -0.50 18.48
C LYS A 144 -11.89 -1.06 18.78
N TYR A 145 -11.21 -1.63 17.81
CA TYR A 145 -9.91 -2.27 17.99
C TYR A 145 -8.72 -1.39 17.62
N GLY A 146 -8.94 -0.12 17.25
CA GLY A 146 -7.89 0.84 16.89
C GLY A 146 -7.19 0.51 15.57
N LEU A 147 -7.93 -0.07 14.64
CA LEU A 147 -7.49 -0.33 13.26
C LEU A 147 -8.06 0.73 12.32
N GLU A 148 -7.32 1.04 11.27
CA GLU A 148 -7.80 1.85 10.16
C GLU A 148 -8.71 1.03 9.25
N PHE A 149 -9.73 1.69 8.69
CA PHE A 149 -10.64 1.08 7.73
C PHE A 149 -10.33 1.57 6.32
N GLY A 150 -10.26 0.65 5.37
CA GLY A 150 -10.23 0.87 3.93
C GLY A 150 -11.18 -0.08 3.21
N PHE A 151 -11.42 0.18 1.95
CA PHE A 151 -12.24 -0.70 1.13
C PHE A 151 -11.68 -0.86 -0.28
N TYR A 152 -11.89 -2.04 -0.83
CA TYR A 152 -11.73 -2.36 -2.24
C TYR A 152 -13.08 -2.20 -2.92
N LEU A 153 -13.11 -1.48 -4.03
CA LEU A 153 -14.28 -1.33 -4.89
C LEU A 153 -13.87 -1.68 -6.32
N SER A 154 -14.30 -2.83 -6.82
CA SER A 154 -13.96 -3.26 -8.17
C SER A 154 -14.46 -2.29 -9.23
N PRO A 155 -13.59 -1.76 -10.10
CA PRO A 155 -14.03 -1.05 -11.30
C PRO A 155 -14.79 -1.95 -12.27
N ALA A 156 -14.42 -3.22 -12.38
CA ALA A 156 -15.22 -4.21 -13.10
C ALA A 156 -16.46 -4.57 -12.28
N ASP A 157 -17.61 -4.54 -12.92
CA ASP A 157 -18.89 -4.90 -12.31
C ASP A 157 -19.69 -5.73 -13.34
N LEU A 158 -19.58 -7.06 -13.21
CA LEU A 158 -20.17 -7.99 -14.17
C LEU A 158 -21.71 -7.93 -14.13
N TYR A 159 -22.30 -7.62 -12.99
CA TYR A 159 -23.75 -7.46 -12.89
C TYR A 159 -24.23 -6.24 -13.69
N GLN A 160 -23.53 -5.11 -13.62
CA GLN A 160 -23.94 -3.90 -14.31
C GLN A 160 -23.53 -3.89 -15.79
N MET A 161 -22.40 -4.50 -16.12
CA MET A 161 -21.84 -4.42 -17.47
C MET A 161 -22.22 -5.57 -18.37
N GLU A 162 -22.36 -6.78 -17.83
CA GLU A 162 -22.50 -8.01 -18.64
C GLU A 162 -23.79 -8.80 -18.37
N ALA A 163 -24.44 -8.61 -17.23
CA ALA A 163 -25.68 -9.29 -16.92
C ALA A 163 -26.85 -8.75 -17.78
N PRO A 164 -27.81 -9.58 -18.19
CA PRO A 164 -28.96 -9.16 -18.99
C PRO A 164 -29.80 -8.05 -18.31
N ASP A 165 -29.87 -8.08 -16.99
CA ASP A 165 -30.62 -7.14 -16.16
C ASP A 165 -29.78 -5.96 -15.65
N GLY A 166 -28.51 -5.86 -16.06
CA GLY A 166 -27.62 -4.76 -15.73
C GLY A 166 -28.08 -3.45 -16.35
N LEU A 167 -27.98 -2.36 -15.58
CA LEU A 167 -28.50 -1.05 -15.97
C LEU A 167 -27.44 -0.14 -16.59
N TYR A 168 -26.16 -0.43 -16.35
CA TYR A 168 -25.03 0.45 -16.66
C TYR A 168 -23.94 -0.30 -17.45
N GLY A 169 -22.90 0.40 -17.83
CA GLY A 169 -21.75 -0.22 -18.52
C GLY A 169 -21.94 -0.39 -20.00
N ASN A 170 -22.73 0.45 -20.61
CA ASN A 170 -23.11 0.39 -22.02
C ASN A 170 -22.43 1.42 -22.92
N GLY A 171 -21.41 2.14 -22.39
CA GLY A 171 -20.72 3.17 -23.14
C GLY A 171 -21.62 4.36 -23.49
N SER A 172 -22.53 4.74 -22.60
CA SER A 172 -23.37 5.93 -22.79
C SER A 172 -22.55 7.22 -22.87
N ALA A 173 -23.10 8.25 -23.50
CA ALA A 173 -22.42 9.54 -23.60
C ALA A 173 -22.29 10.22 -22.23
N ALA A 174 -21.15 10.86 -21.97
CA ALA A 174 -20.97 11.71 -20.80
C ALA A 174 -21.92 12.91 -20.86
N THR A 175 -22.53 13.22 -19.73
CA THR A 175 -23.42 14.34 -19.55
C THR A 175 -23.25 14.94 -18.15
N PRO A 176 -23.65 16.20 -17.89
CA PRO A 176 -23.61 16.78 -16.55
C PRO A 176 -24.40 15.95 -15.55
N ARG A 177 -23.75 15.51 -14.49
CA ARG A 177 -24.32 14.71 -13.39
C ARG A 177 -24.01 15.35 -12.05
N THR A 178 -24.93 15.18 -11.10
CA THR A 178 -24.71 15.57 -9.70
C THR A 178 -24.47 14.34 -8.84
N ILE A 179 -23.38 14.35 -8.09
CA ILE A 179 -23.02 13.30 -7.13
C ILE A 179 -23.17 13.86 -5.72
N PRO A 180 -23.89 13.18 -4.80
CA PRO A 180 -24.67 11.96 -5.06
C PRO A 180 -25.97 12.27 -5.82
N ARG A 181 -26.44 11.30 -6.60
CA ARG A 181 -27.78 11.31 -7.18
C ARG A 181 -28.79 11.06 -6.07
N GLU A 182 -29.79 11.95 -5.96
CA GLU A 182 -30.86 11.80 -4.96
C GLU A 182 -31.68 10.51 -5.19
N VAL A 183 -31.95 9.80 -4.08
CA VAL A 183 -32.88 8.66 -4.07
C VAL A 183 -34.03 8.97 -3.12
N PRO A 184 -35.27 9.00 -3.59
CA PRO A 184 -36.44 9.34 -2.77
C PRO A 184 -36.54 8.45 -1.51
N GLY A 185 -36.69 9.07 -0.35
CA GLY A 185 -36.81 8.36 0.93
C GLY A 185 -35.50 7.84 1.53
N ARG A 186 -34.37 8.07 0.87
CA ARG A 186 -33.04 7.62 1.32
C ARG A 186 -32.01 8.76 1.29
N PRO A 187 -32.21 9.88 2.01
CA PRO A 187 -31.29 11.01 2.01
C PRO A 187 -29.92 10.60 2.62
N PHE A 188 -28.89 11.32 2.23
CA PHE A 188 -27.59 11.27 2.89
C PHE A 188 -27.55 12.22 4.08
N ALA A 189 -26.75 11.87 5.10
CA ALA A 189 -26.43 12.78 6.19
C ALA A 189 -25.43 13.87 5.72
N ASP A 190 -24.51 13.52 4.84
CA ASP A 190 -23.62 14.45 4.15
C ASP A 190 -24.41 15.20 3.07
N THR A 191 -24.40 16.53 3.12
CA THR A 191 -25.16 17.38 2.19
C THR A 191 -24.31 17.97 1.06
N ARG A 192 -23.03 17.60 0.98
CA ARG A 192 -22.14 18.03 -0.12
C ARG A 192 -22.63 17.43 -1.43
N THR A 193 -22.53 18.22 -2.48
CA THR A 193 -22.82 17.79 -3.85
C THR A 193 -21.68 18.21 -4.78
N PHE A 194 -21.46 17.41 -5.81
CA PHE A 194 -20.40 17.61 -6.78
C PHE A 194 -20.99 17.48 -8.19
N SER A 195 -20.46 18.24 -9.14
CA SER A 195 -20.90 18.18 -10.54
C SER A 195 -19.78 17.70 -11.43
N PHE A 196 -20.06 16.67 -12.24
CA PHE A 196 -19.11 16.07 -13.17
C PHE A 196 -19.76 15.78 -14.52
N GLU A 197 -18.97 15.71 -15.57
CA GLU A 197 -19.38 15.16 -16.87
C GLU A 197 -19.15 13.66 -16.86
N LEU A 198 -20.20 12.83 -16.74
CA LEU A 198 -20.10 11.39 -16.56
C LEU A 198 -21.03 10.61 -17.47
N ASP A 199 -20.61 9.42 -17.89
CA ASP A 199 -21.50 8.41 -18.43
C ASP A 199 -22.29 7.70 -17.30
N ASP A 200 -23.21 6.83 -17.65
CA ASP A 200 -24.09 6.16 -16.68
C ASP A 200 -23.31 5.29 -15.71
N TYR A 201 -22.23 4.62 -16.18
CA TYR A 201 -21.43 3.74 -15.31
C TYR A 201 -20.58 4.54 -14.32
N ASN A 202 -19.91 5.58 -14.78
CA ASN A 202 -19.10 6.43 -13.90
C ASN A 202 -19.97 7.17 -12.88
N GLU A 203 -21.17 7.61 -13.25
CA GLU A 203 -22.16 8.13 -12.28
C GLU A 203 -22.52 7.09 -11.22
N TYR A 204 -22.86 5.86 -11.63
CA TYR A 204 -23.17 4.76 -10.72
C TYR A 204 -22.01 4.48 -9.76
N PHE A 205 -20.78 4.34 -10.29
CA PHE A 205 -19.61 4.06 -9.51
C PHE A 205 -19.28 5.18 -8.50
N MET A 206 -19.36 6.43 -8.92
CA MET A 206 -19.14 7.59 -8.05
C MET A 206 -20.20 7.74 -6.97
N ASN A 207 -21.43 7.36 -7.23
CA ASN A 207 -22.47 7.30 -6.21
C ASN A 207 -22.16 6.24 -5.15
N GLN A 208 -21.61 5.07 -5.52
CA GLN A 208 -21.13 4.06 -4.58
C GLN A 208 -19.92 4.55 -3.77
N LEU A 209 -18.97 5.24 -4.42
CA LEU A 209 -17.86 5.89 -3.71
C LEU A 209 -18.36 6.89 -2.68
N PHE A 210 -19.36 7.72 -3.04
CA PHE A 210 -19.94 8.68 -2.11
C PHE A 210 -20.55 8.00 -0.88
N GLU A 211 -21.30 6.89 -1.05
CA GLU A 211 -21.84 6.10 0.05
C GLU A 211 -20.72 5.62 0.99
N LEU A 212 -19.69 4.98 0.43
CA LEU A 212 -18.61 4.38 1.21
C LEU A 212 -17.74 5.42 1.92
N LEU A 213 -17.54 6.58 1.31
CA LEU A 213 -16.69 7.64 1.85
C LEU A 213 -17.39 8.52 2.90
N THR A 214 -18.73 8.52 2.95
CA THR A 214 -19.48 9.43 3.84
C THR A 214 -20.24 8.75 4.95
N GLU A 215 -20.61 7.46 4.83
CA GLU A 215 -21.53 6.83 5.79
C GLU A 215 -20.84 5.89 6.79
N TYR A 216 -19.56 5.52 6.60
CA TYR A 216 -18.89 4.50 7.42
C TYR A 216 -17.77 5.04 8.33
N GLY A 217 -17.53 6.34 8.28
CA GLY A 217 -16.48 7.02 9.05
C GLY A 217 -15.19 7.20 8.24
N PRO A 218 -14.08 7.53 8.91
CA PRO A 218 -12.84 7.80 8.19
C PRO A 218 -12.37 6.60 7.39
N VAL A 219 -12.00 6.84 6.13
CA VAL A 219 -11.42 5.87 5.22
C VAL A 219 -9.94 6.20 5.05
N SER A 220 -9.07 5.21 5.22
CA SER A 220 -7.61 5.38 5.11
C SER A 220 -7.06 4.93 3.78
N GLU A 221 -7.79 4.05 3.07
CA GLU A 221 -7.39 3.56 1.75
C GLU A 221 -8.59 3.18 0.91
N VAL A 222 -8.54 3.58 -0.38
CA VAL A 222 -9.45 3.12 -1.43
C VAL A 222 -8.64 2.27 -2.40
N TRP A 223 -9.03 1.02 -2.57
CA TRP A 223 -8.32 0.05 -3.37
C TRP A 223 -9.06 -0.24 -4.68
N PHE A 224 -8.42 0.04 -5.81
CA PHE A 224 -8.95 -0.25 -7.14
C PHE A 224 -8.17 -1.37 -7.80
N ASP A 225 -8.89 -2.39 -8.25
CA ASP A 225 -8.34 -3.47 -9.06
C ASP A 225 -8.07 -3.01 -10.50
N GLY A 226 -7.09 -3.62 -11.15
CA GLY A 226 -6.81 -3.42 -12.57
C GLY A 226 -7.76 -4.16 -13.53
N ALA A 227 -8.72 -4.93 -13.01
CA ALA A 227 -9.59 -5.77 -13.82
C ALA A 227 -10.55 -4.99 -14.71
N HIS A 228 -10.78 -5.52 -15.91
CA HIS A 228 -11.76 -5.05 -16.89
C HIS A 228 -12.78 -6.12 -17.22
N PRO A 229 -14.03 -5.75 -17.60
CA PRO A 229 -15.03 -6.71 -18.10
C PRO A 229 -14.47 -7.51 -19.27
N ARG A 230 -14.67 -8.83 -19.24
CA ARG A 230 -14.11 -9.73 -20.25
C ARG A 230 -14.81 -9.67 -21.60
N ARG A 231 -16.11 -9.30 -21.66
CA ARG A 231 -16.95 -9.43 -22.85
C ARG A 231 -17.14 -8.17 -23.66
N LYS A 232 -17.06 -7.01 -23.04
CA LYS A 232 -17.26 -5.73 -23.71
C LYS A 232 -16.09 -4.82 -23.38
N GLY A 233 -15.03 -4.91 -24.18
CA GLY A 233 -14.05 -3.84 -24.19
C GLY A 233 -14.75 -2.56 -24.59
N GLY A 234 -14.83 -1.57 -23.71
CA GLY A 234 -15.49 -0.32 -24.10
C GLY A 234 -15.87 0.60 -22.96
N GLN A 235 -16.09 0.09 -21.74
CA GLN A 235 -16.32 1.00 -20.61
C GLN A 235 -15.03 1.73 -20.26
N GLN A 236 -15.10 3.06 -20.35
CA GLN A 236 -14.02 3.94 -19.91
C GLN A 236 -14.24 4.29 -18.44
N TYR A 237 -13.19 4.11 -17.62
CA TYR A 237 -13.21 4.46 -16.19
C TYR A 237 -12.68 5.88 -16.02
N ASP A 238 -13.48 6.76 -15.44
CA ASP A 238 -13.06 8.15 -15.20
C ASP A 238 -12.34 8.29 -13.86
N TYR A 239 -11.12 7.78 -13.81
CA TYR A 239 -10.31 7.86 -12.59
C TYR A 239 -10.01 9.28 -12.13
N LEU A 240 -10.00 10.27 -13.02
CA LEU A 240 -9.74 11.64 -12.61
C LEU A 240 -10.93 12.18 -11.80
N ALA A 241 -12.14 11.92 -12.24
CA ALA A 241 -13.34 12.27 -11.48
C ALA A 241 -13.44 11.48 -10.17
N TRP A 242 -13.15 10.17 -10.19
CA TRP A 242 -13.15 9.34 -8.98
C TRP A 242 -12.16 9.85 -7.94
N LYS A 243 -10.93 10.16 -8.36
CA LYS A 243 -9.88 10.73 -7.51
C LYS A 243 -10.29 12.06 -6.91
N GLU A 244 -10.84 12.97 -7.71
CA GLU A 244 -11.32 14.26 -7.24
C GLU A 244 -12.35 14.10 -6.13
N LEU A 245 -13.33 13.20 -6.31
CA LEU A 245 -14.33 12.89 -5.29
C LEU A 245 -13.71 12.30 -4.02
N ILE A 246 -12.78 11.33 -4.16
CA ILE A 246 -12.10 10.70 -3.02
C ILE A 246 -11.34 11.76 -2.21
N HIS A 247 -10.53 12.58 -2.85
CA HIS A 247 -9.76 13.61 -2.15
C HIS A 247 -10.63 14.68 -1.50
N ALA A 248 -11.78 15.00 -2.10
CA ALA A 248 -12.74 15.94 -1.52
C ALA A 248 -13.45 15.37 -0.28
N LEU A 249 -13.71 14.06 -0.23
CA LEU A 249 -14.46 13.39 0.84
C LEU A 249 -13.55 12.77 1.91
N ALA A 250 -12.41 12.21 1.51
CA ALA A 250 -11.45 11.54 2.36
C ALA A 250 -10.00 11.98 2.04
N PRO A 251 -9.62 13.23 2.38
CA PRO A 251 -8.32 13.81 2.00
C PRO A 251 -7.11 13.09 2.62
N ASP A 252 -7.32 12.29 3.67
CA ASP A 252 -6.28 11.51 4.32
C ASP A 252 -6.14 10.09 3.76
N ALA A 253 -7.03 9.67 2.85
CA ALA A 253 -6.94 8.36 2.21
C ALA A 253 -5.84 8.32 1.15
N VAL A 254 -5.23 7.15 0.99
CA VAL A 254 -4.40 6.81 -0.17
C VAL A 254 -5.23 5.97 -1.17
N VAL A 255 -4.91 6.08 -2.46
CA VAL A 255 -5.59 5.34 -3.52
C VAL A 255 -4.61 4.33 -4.11
N PHE A 256 -4.92 3.04 -3.96
CA PHE A 256 -4.15 1.96 -4.56
C PHE A 256 -4.47 1.79 -6.05
N GLY A 257 -3.45 1.37 -6.82
CA GLY A 257 -3.53 1.16 -8.26
C GLY A 257 -3.53 2.46 -9.06
N LYS A 258 -3.25 3.57 -8.40
CA LYS A 258 -3.20 4.91 -8.97
C LYS A 258 -1.95 5.66 -8.46
N GLU A 259 -2.01 6.98 -8.42
CA GLU A 259 -0.85 7.82 -8.12
C GLU A 259 -0.31 7.71 -6.69
N ASP A 260 -1.09 7.19 -5.72
CA ASP A 260 -0.61 7.15 -4.34
C ASP A 260 0.16 5.88 -4.03
N LEU A 261 -0.40 4.73 -4.37
CA LEU A 261 0.20 3.42 -4.16
C LEU A 261 0.15 2.60 -5.46
N ARG A 262 1.16 1.79 -5.69
CA ARG A 262 1.22 0.87 -6.83
C ARG A 262 1.26 -0.58 -6.41
N TRP A 263 0.75 -1.43 -7.28
CA TRP A 263 0.98 -2.85 -7.17
C TRP A 263 2.47 -3.19 -7.29
N CYS A 264 2.94 -4.13 -6.48
CA CYS A 264 4.34 -4.55 -6.52
C CYS A 264 4.72 -5.36 -7.78
N GLY A 265 3.72 -5.77 -8.59
CA GLY A 265 3.92 -6.51 -9.82
C GLY A 265 3.85 -8.04 -9.65
N ASN A 266 3.46 -8.54 -8.48
CA ASN A 266 3.23 -9.96 -8.22
C ASN A 266 2.34 -10.17 -7.00
N GLU A 267 1.64 -11.31 -6.94
CA GLU A 267 0.79 -11.74 -5.82
C GLU A 267 1.52 -12.73 -4.88
N ALA A 268 2.85 -12.62 -4.80
CA ALA A 268 3.67 -13.53 -3.99
C ALA A 268 4.14 -12.92 -2.67
N GLY A 269 3.73 -11.70 -2.34
CA GLY A 269 4.10 -10.99 -1.12
C GLY A 269 5.59 -10.68 -1.05
N ARG A 270 6.23 -10.33 -2.17
CA ARG A 270 7.66 -10.02 -2.20
C ARG A 270 7.98 -8.82 -3.08
N THR A 271 8.93 -8.03 -2.63
CA THR A 271 9.48 -6.90 -3.38
C THR A 271 10.57 -7.37 -4.35
N ARG A 272 10.99 -6.47 -5.22
CA ARG A 272 12.25 -6.55 -5.95
C ARG A 272 13.42 -6.51 -4.96
N GLU A 273 14.59 -6.94 -5.40
CA GLU A 273 15.82 -6.80 -4.61
C GLU A 273 16.10 -5.32 -4.28
N ALA A 274 15.87 -4.42 -5.24
CA ALA A 274 15.92 -2.97 -5.06
C ALA A 274 14.53 -2.37 -5.33
N GLU A 275 13.68 -2.31 -4.32
CA GLU A 275 12.34 -1.72 -4.44
C GLU A 275 12.43 -0.19 -4.26
N TRP A 276 12.40 0.53 -5.37
CA TRP A 276 12.41 1.99 -5.39
C TRP A 276 11.00 2.55 -5.41
N ASN A 277 10.79 3.65 -4.66
CA ASN A 277 9.49 4.34 -4.64
C ASN A 277 9.50 5.62 -5.48
N VAL A 278 10.66 6.06 -5.97
CA VAL A 278 10.77 7.16 -6.94
C VAL A 278 10.81 6.58 -8.35
N ILE A 279 9.69 6.71 -9.07
CA ILE A 279 9.44 6.07 -10.36
C ILE A 279 9.41 7.11 -11.48
N PRO A 280 10.03 6.87 -12.67
CA PRO A 280 9.91 7.73 -13.85
C PRO A 280 8.62 7.43 -14.62
N TYR A 281 7.88 8.49 -14.98
CA TYR A 281 6.67 8.45 -15.82
C TYR A 281 6.82 9.35 -17.03
N ALA A 282 6.39 8.90 -18.20
CA ALA A 282 6.42 9.68 -19.44
C ALA A 282 5.45 10.89 -19.40
N SER A 283 4.38 10.80 -18.62
CA SER A 283 3.37 11.85 -18.45
C SER A 283 3.26 12.27 -16.98
N ASP A 284 2.68 13.43 -16.72
CA ASP A 284 2.40 13.89 -15.35
C ASP A 284 1.39 12.95 -14.67
N PRO A 285 1.80 12.23 -13.61
CA PRO A 285 0.92 11.33 -12.87
C PRO A 285 -0.37 11.98 -12.35
N ALA A 286 -0.35 13.29 -12.08
CA ALA A 286 -1.54 14.01 -11.64
C ALA A 286 -2.65 14.06 -12.70
N THR A 287 -2.29 13.93 -13.99
CA THR A 287 -3.21 13.98 -15.13
C THR A 287 -3.48 12.61 -15.76
N MET A 288 -2.84 11.55 -15.25
CA MET A 288 -3.01 10.20 -15.80
C MET A 288 -4.34 9.60 -15.35
N SER A 289 -5.11 9.10 -16.31
CA SER A 289 -6.34 8.33 -16.06
C SER A 289 -6.07 6.83 -15.89
N MET A 290 -4.95 6.34 -16.37
CA MET A 290 -4.52 4.94 -16.26
C MET A 290 -3.08 4.85 -15.77
N PHE A 291 -2.81 3.83 -14.97
CA PHE A 291 -1.48 3.47 -14.51
C PHE A 291 -1.27 2.01 -14.87
N ASP A 292 -0.20 1.73 -15.59
CA ASP A 292 0.16 0.37 -15.97
C ASP A 292 0.77 -0.39 -14.79
N ASP A 293 0.62 -1.70 -14.78
CA ASP A 293 1.30 -2.57 -13.83
C ASP A 293 2.81 -2.57 -14.12
N LEU A 294 3.58 -2.12 -13.13
CA LEU A 294 5.02 -2.02 -13.25
C LEU A 294 5.66 -3.36 -12.85
N THR A 295 5.99 -4.18 -13.83
CA THR A 295 6.55 -5.54 -13.64
C THR A 295 8.05 -5.64 -13.90
N ASP A 296 8.70 -4.57 -14.39
CA ASP A 296 10.15 -4.54 -14.63
C ASP A 296 10.93 -4.80 -13.33
N GLU A 297 12.10 -5.44 -13.44
CA GLU A 297 12.99 -5.73 -12.30
C GLU A 297 13.65 -4.47 -11.72
N ASP A 298 13.85 -3.44 -12.54
CA ASP A 298 14.39 -2.15 -12.12
C ASP A 298 13.42 -1.02 -12.47
N LEU A 299 12.87 -0.38 -11.45
CA LEU A 299 11.94 0.73 -11.62
C LEU A 299 12.57 2.10 -11.37
N GLY A 300 13.66 2.18 -10.63
CA GLY A 300 14.13 3.49 -10.18
C GLY A 300 15.61 3.56 -9.84
N SER A 301 16.46 2.64 -10.27
CA SER A 301 17.90 2.77 -10.07
C SER A 301 18.45 4.03 -10.75
N ARG A 302 19.68 4.43 -10.41
CA ARG A 302 20.38 5.52 -11.08
C ARG A 302 20.45 5.30 -12.59
N GLU A 303 20.75 4.07 -13.02
CA GLU A 303 20.82 3.71 -14.42
C GLU A 303 19.46 3.87 -15.11
N ARG A 304 18.39 3.34 -14.50
CA ARG A 304 17.03 3.49 -15.02
C ARG A 304 16.63 4.94 -15.20
N LEU A 305 16.90 5.80 -14.20
CA LEU A 305 16.56 7.22 -14.27
C LEU A 305 17.37 7.98 -15.34
N LEU A 306 18.63 7.63 -15.54
CA LEU A 306 19.50 8.31 -16.51
C LEU A 306 19.29 7.83 -17.94
N THR A 307 18.75 6.64 -18.15
CA THR A 307 18.42 6.09 -19.47
C THR A 307 16.99 6.37 -19.92
N GLN A 308 16.15 6.91 -19.02
CA GLN A 308 14.77 7.30 -19.36
C GLN A 308 14.76 8.41 -20.43
N GLU A 309 13.92 8.25 -21.46
CA GLU A 309 13.72 9.27 -22.50
C GLU A 309 13.15 10.55 -21.90
N LYS A 310 13.76 11.69 -22.20
CA LYS A 310 13.36 13.01 -21.71
C LYS A 310 12.49 13.76 -22.73
N PRO A 311 11.56 14.62 -22.26
CA PRO A 311 11.24 14.93 -20.86
C PRO A 311 10.41 13.82 -20.20
N PHE A 312 10.47 13.72 -18.87
CA PHE A 312 9.68 12.78 -18.09
C PHE A 312 9.40 13.33 -16.67
N TRP A 313 8.63 12.59 -15.87
CA TRP A 313 8.28 12.97 -14.51
C TRP A 313 8.84 11.95 -13.52
N LEU A 314 9.39 12.44 -12.41
CA LEU A 314 9.74 11.63 -11.26
C LEU A 314 8.60 11.71 -10.26
N HIS A 315 8.12 10.57 -9.77
CA HIS A 315 6.97 10.49 -8.88
C HIS A 315 7.22 9.53 -7.73
N TYR A 316 6.82 9.91 -6.52
CA TYR A 316 6.88 9.03 -5.35
C TYR A 316 5.64 8.15 -5.32
N GLN A 317 5.81 6.85 -5.52
CA GLN A 317 4.73 5.87 -5.56
C GLN A 317 5.16 4.58 -4.87
N PRO A 318 4.87 4.44 -3.56
CA PRO A 318 5.24 3.25 -2.80
C PRO A 318 4.59 1.99 -3.34
N ALA A 319 5.34 0.88 -3.27
CA ALA A 319 4.82 -0.43 -3.55
C ALA A 319 3.92 -0.92 -2.41
N GLU A 320 2.83 -1.59 -2.78
CA GLU A 320 2.09 -2.48 -1.91
C GLU A 320 2.17 -3.89 -2.47
N THR A 321 2.60 -4.83 -1.63
CA THR A 321 2.65 -6.25 -1.95
C THR A 321 1.40 -6.91 -1.41
N ASP A 322 0.67 -7.62 -2.26
CA ASP A 322 -0.46 -8.42 -1.86
C ASP A 322 -0.17 -9.92 -1.97
N VAL A 323 -0.78 -10.68 -1.09
CA VAL A 323 -0.69 -12.14 -1.07
C VAL A 323 -1.79 -12.71 -0.20
N SER A 324 -2.30 -13.88 -0.55
CA SER A 324 -3.27 -14.57 0.30
C SER A 324 -2.59 -15.57 1.25
N ILE A 325 -3.12 -15.67 2.48
CA ILE A 325 -2.73 -16.72 3.43
C ILE A 325 -3.17 -18.10 2.95
N ARG A 326 -4.16 -18.14 2.06
CA ARG A 326 -4.71 -19.38 1.46
C ARG A 326 -4.36 -19.47 -0.02
N ASP A 327 -4.50 -20.65 -0.58
CA ASP A 327 -4.51 -20.85 -2.02
C ASP A 327 -5.81 -20.25 -2.60
N GLY A 328 -5.71 -19.13 -3.31
CA GLY A 328 -6.81 -18.29 -3.79
C GLY A 328 -7.19 -17.18 -2.81
N TRP A 329 -8.08 -16.28 -3.26
CA TRP A 329 -8.46 -15.07 -2.54
C TRP A 329 -9.65 -15.29 -1.59
N PHE A 330 -10.62 -16.13 -1.98
CA PHE A 330 -11.79 -16.45 -1.16
C PHE A 330 -11.61 -17.74 -0.36
N TRP A 331 -12.19 -17.78 0.82
CA TRP A 331 -12.30 -19.02 1.58
C TRP A 331 -13.19 -20.02 0.83
N ARG A 332 -12.76 -21.27 0.71
CA ARG A 332 -13.52 -22.35 0.06
C ARG A 332 -13.78 -23.49 1.02
N ASN A 333 -12.72 -24.04 1.61
CA ASN A 333 -12.81 -25.22 2.45
C ASN A 333 -11.53 -25.40 3.30
N ASP A 334 -11.68 -25.63 4.58
CA ASP A 334 -10.54 -25.84 5.49
C ASP A 334 -9.80 -27.17 5.28
N GLY A 335 -10.50 -28.17 4.72
CA GLY A 335 -9.91 -29.50 4.47
C GLY A 335 -9.09 -29.60 3.18
N GLU A 336 -9.42 -28.81 2.16
CA GLU A 336 -8.86 -28.94 0.82
C GLU A 336 -7.98 -27.74 0.42
N GLN A 337 -8.28 -26.55 0.93
CA GLN A 337 -7.55 -25.34 0.58
C GLN A 337 -6.25 -25.26 1.40
N ALA A 338 -5.11 -25.15 0.71
CA ALA A 338 -3.83 -24.97 1.37
C ALA A 338 -3.80 -23.64 2.14
N VAL A 339 -3.15 -23.65 3.31
CA VAL A 339 -2.89 -22.48 4.13
C VAL A 339 -1.37 -22.38 4.32
N ARG A 340 -0.82 -21.19 4.17
CA ARG A 340 0.61 -20.92 4.39
C ARG A 340 0.99 -21.26 5.82
N SER A 341 2.26 -21.63 6.02
CA SER A 341 2.82 -21.80 7.35
C SER A 341 3.11 -20.45 8.02
N ALA A 342 3.30 -20.45 9.33
CA ALA A 342 3.75 -19.27 10.04
C ALA A 342 5.15 -18.81 9.60
N ASP A 343 6.01 -19.77 9.18
CA ASP A 343 7.32 -19.47 8.58
C ASP A 343 7.19 -18.70 7.28
N ASP A 344 6.25 -19.12 6.40
CA ASP A 344 5.99 -18.42 5.14
C ASP A 344 5.49 -16.99 5.38
N VAL A 345 4.54 -16.81 6.31
CA VAL A 345 3.99 -15.47 6.63
C VAL A 345 5.07 -14.57 7.24
N PHE A 346 5.94 -15.11 8.09
CA PHE A 346 7.06 -14.38 8.66
C PHE A 346 8.09 -13.98 7.57
N ASP A 347 8.45 -14.91 6.68
CA ASP A 347 9.35 -14.66 5.54
C ASP A 347 8.77 -13.60 4.58
N ILE A 348 7.47 -13.69 4.28
CA ILE A 348 6.75 -12.71 3.46
C ILE A 348 6.82 -11.32 4.11
N TRP A 349 6.57 -11.22 5.41
CA TRP A 349 6.65 -9.94 6.13
C TRP A 349 8.06 -9.34 6.06
N GLU A 350 9.11 -10.14 6.25
CA GLU A 350 10.50 -9.69 6.14
C GLU A 350 10.83 -9.22 4.72
N ARG A 351 10.31 -9.87 3.67
CA ARG A 351 10.61 -9.54 2.27
C ARG A 351 9.79 -8.38 1.73
N SER A 352 8.62 -8.14 2.27
CA SER A 352 7.72 -7.04 1.85
C SER A 352 7.95 -5.80 2.70
N VAL A 353 7.58 -5.82 3.98
CA VAL A 353 7.77 -4.69 4.91
C VAL A 353 9.26 -4.37 5.07
N GLY A 354 10.10 -5.39 5.18
CA GLY A 354 11.56 -5.25 5.21
C GLY A 354 12.18 -5.04 3.82
N GLY A 355 11.39 -4.98 2.77
CA GLY A 355 11.78 -4.72 1.39
C GLY A 355 11.38 -3.34 0.87
N ASN A 356 11.05 -2.39 1.73
CA ASN A 356 10.60 -1.04 1.36
C ASN A 356 9.21 -0.98 0.73
N SER A 357 8.26 -1.80 1.24
CA SER A 357 6.89 -1.91 0.73
C SER A 357 5.87 -2.00 1.88
N ILE A 358 4.60 -1.87 1.55
CA ILE A 358 3.48 -2.23 2.41
C ILE A 358 3.14 -3.71 2.14
N LEU A 359 2.79 -4.48 3.16
CA LEU A 359 2.23 -5.82 3.02
C LEU A 359 0.73 -5.79 3.24
N LEU A 360 -0.03 -6.23 2.24
CA LEU A 360 -1.45 -6.49 2.28
C LEU A 360 -1.68 -8.00 2.27
N LEU A 361 -1.88 -8.60 3.45
CA LEU A 361 -2.09 -10.03 3.59
C LEU A 361 -3.58 -10.35 3.61
N ASN A 362 -4.05 -11.10 2.61
CA ASN A 362 -5.43 -11.53 2.52
C ASN A 362 -5.72 -12.68 3.49
N VAL A 363 -6.76 -12.51 4.28
CA VAL A 363 -7.26 -13.48 5.27
C VAL A 363 -8.77 -13.60 5.11
N PRO A 364 -9.25 -14.51 4.28
CA PRO A 364 -10.67 -14.58 3.95
C PRO A 364 -11.49 -15.28 5.04
N PRO A 365 -12.59 -14.67 5.52
CA PRO A 365 -13.53 -15.34 6.40
C PRO A 365 -14.29 -16.49 5.73
N GLY A 366 -14.67 -17.48 6.51
CA GLY A 366 -15.48 -18.60 6.08
C GLY A 366 -16.97 -18.28 5.96
N ARG A 367 -17.76 -19.28 5.54
CA ARG A 367 -19.22 -19.16 5.37
C ARG A 367 -19.96 -18.90 6.70
N ASP A 368 -19.33 -19.18 7.81
CA ASP A 368 -19.82 -18.88 9.15
C ASP A 368 -19.57 -17.44 9.59
N GLY A 369 -18.92 -16.63 8.73
CA GLY A 369 -18.58 -15.24 8.99
C GLY A 369 -17.37 -15.05 9.91
N CYS A 370 -16.61 -16.11 10.18
CA CYS A 370 -15.42 -16.07 11.04
C CYS A 370 -14.13 -16.36 10.25
N ILE A 371 -13.01 -15.81 10.70
CA ILE A 371 -11.70 -16.29 10.27
C ILE A 371 -11.49 -17.67 10.87
N SER A 372 -11.10 -18.64 10.02
CA SER A 372 -10.87 -20.01 10.41
C SER A 372 -9.87 -20.13 11.56
N PRO A 373 -10.08 -21.08 12.51
CA PRO A 373 -9.12 -21.35 13.57
C PRO A 373 -7.72 -21.70 13.04
N ARG A 374 -7.63 -22.32 11.86
CA ARG A 374 -6.38 -22.68 11.22
C ARG A 374 -5.61 -21.42 10.78
N ASP A 375 -6.28 -20.46 10.13
CA ASP A 375 -5.67 -19.19 9.73
C ASP A 375 -5.27 -18.35 10.94
N SER A 376 -6.16 -18.30 11.95
CA SER A 376 -5.91 -17.59 13.19
C SER A 376 -4.68 -18.12 13.94
N ALA A 377 -4.47 -19.45 13.95
CA ALA A 377 -3.30 -20.04 14.58
C ALA A 377 -1.99 -19.68 13.85
N VAL A 378 -1.99 -19.73 12.53
CA VAL A 378 -0.85 -19.31 11.70
C VAL A 378 -0.52 -17.84 11.94
N LEU A 379 -1.52 -16.97 11.93
CA LEU A 379 -1.35 -15.54 12.15
C LEU A 379 -0.83 -15.24 13.57
N ALA A 380 -1.37 -15.89 14.58
CA ALA A 380 -0.95 -15.72 15.97
C ALA A 380 0.54 -16.06 16.15
N GLU A 381 1.00 -17.15 15.56
CA GLU A 381 2.39 -17.58 15.61
C GLU A 381 3.31 -16.64 14.80
N ALA A 382 2.92 -16.25 13.57
CA ALA A 382 3.68 -15.30 12.77
C ALA A 382 3.80 -13.95 13.49
N GLY A 383 2.71 -13.44 14.06
CA GLY A 383 2.70 -12.19 14.83
C GLY A 383 3.53 -12.27 16.10
N ARG A 384 3.55 -13.41 16.79
CA ARG A 384 4.43 -13.65 17.94
C ARG A 384 5.90 -13.53 17.51
N ARG A 385 6.28 -14.21 16.44
CA ARG A 385 7.66 -14.18 15.91
C ARG A 385 8.09 -12.79 15.46
N ILE A 386 7.22 -12.06 14.76
CA ILE A 386 7.50 -10.65 14.37
C ILE A 386 7.78 -9.81 15.62
N ARG A 387 6.93 -9.90 16.66
CA ARG A 387 7.13 -9.11 17.89
C ARG A 387 8.37 -9.53 18.67
N GLU A 388 8.64 -10.82 18.80
CA GLU A 388 9.80 -11.32 19.54
C GLU A 388 11.10 -10.97 18.83
N THR A 389 11.16 -11.09 17.50
CA THR A 389 12.33 -10.72 16.72
C THR A 389 12.54 -9.20 16.71
N TYR A 390 11.53 -8.42 16.29
CA TYR A 390 11.69 -7.00 15.99
C TYR A 390 11.27 -6.05 17.14
N GLY A 391 10.82 -6.60 18.26
CA GLY A 391 10.47 -5.82 19.45
C GLY A 391 11.65 -5.46 20.35
N ASN A 392 12.84 -6.04 20.11
CA ASN A 392 14.01 -5.84 20.96
C ASN A 392 15.25 -5.50 20.12
N ASP A 393 15.51 -4.21 19.93
CA ASP A 393 16.71 -3.75 19.24
C ASP A 393 17.96 -4.00 20.09
N LEU A 394 18.84 -4.85 19.60
CA LEU A 394 20.08 -5.25 20.27
C LEU A 394 21.18 -4.16 20.22
N LEU A 395 20.97 -3.09 19.43
CA LEU A 395 21.90 -1.95 19.37
C LEU A 395 21.59 -0.87 20.41
N VAL A 396 20.55 -1.03 21.23
CA VAL A 396 20.25 -0.10 22.32
C VAL A 396 21.44 0.00 23.29
N GLY A 397 21.93 1.22 23.50
CA GLY A 397 23.11 1.48 24.34
C GLY A 397 24.44 1.38 23.60
N ALA A 398 24.46 1.08 22.31
CA ALA A 398 25.68 1.12 21.50
C ALA A 398 26.23 2.54 21.39
N ARG A 399 27.55 2.68 21.45
CA ARG A 399 28.22 3.95 21.13
C ARG A 399 28.38 4.08 19.63
N CYS A 400 27.65 5.02 19.01
CA CYS A 400 27.70 5.28 17.59
C CYS A 400 28.75 6.34 17.25
N ARG A 401 29.52 6.12 16.17
CA ARG A 401 30.48 7.05 15.59
C ARG A 401 30.22 7.17 14.09
N LYS A 402 29.88 8.38 13.63
CA LYS A 402 29.85 8.65 12.18
C LYS A 402 31.25 8.64 11.62
N THR A 403 31.42 8.05 10.44
CA THR A 403 32.67 8.04 9.67
C THR A 403 32.41 8.58 8.27
N ALA A 404 33.45 8.73 7.47
CA ALA A 404 33.29 9.16 6.07
C ALA A 404 32.53 8.10 5.24
N GLU A 405 32.56 6.83 5.64
CA GLU A 405 31.94 5.71 4.92
C GLU A 405 30.56 5.32 5.47
N GLY A 406 30.13 5.84 6.64
CA GLY A 406 28.87 5.43 7.25
C GLY A 406 28.85 5.57 8.77
N VAL A 407 28.42 4.53 9.49
CA VAL A 407 28.31 4.54 10.96
C VAL A 407 28.95 3.29 11.57
N GLU A 408 29.83 3.49 12.56
CA GLU A 408 30.38 2.43 13.41
C GLU A 408 29.65 2.39 14.75
N MET A 409 29.39 1.19 15.25
CA MET A 409 28.73 0.94 16.52
C MET A 409 29.60 0.03 17.39
N THR A 410 29.80 0.43 18.63
CA THR A 410 30.53 -0.35 19.65
C THR A 410 29.59 -0.60 20.82
N LEU A 411 29.40 -1.86 21.15
CA LEU A 411 28.49 -2.35 22.17
C LEU A 411 29.23 -2.54 23.52
N PRO A 412 28.54 -2.42 24.65
CA PRO A 412 29.13 -2.72 25.95
C PRO A 412 29.37 -4.23 26.18
N LEU A 413 28.57 -5.07 25.53
CA LEU A 413 28.66 -6.53 25.55
C LEU A 413 28.47 -7.07 24.13
N ALA A 414 29.04 -8.25 23.85
CA ALA A 414 28.81 -8.93 22.57
C ALA A 414 27.36 -9.29 22.40
N ILE A 415 26.83 -9.06 21.19
CA ILE A 415 25.47 -9.46 20.80
C ILE A 415 25.51 -10.55 19.74
N ARG A 416 24.54 -11.46 19.82
CA ARG A 416 24.21 -12.40 18.75
C ARG A 416 23.09 -11.80 17.91
N PHE A 417 23.28 -11.72 16.61
CA PHE A 417 22.27 -11.17 15.69
C PHE A 417 22.42 -11.75 14.29
N ASN A 418 21.30 -11.78 13.54
CA ASN A 418 21.26 -12.27 12.17
C ASN A 418 20.30 -11.43 11.28
N ARG A 419 19.85 -10.29 11.80
CA ARG A 419 19.05 -9.29 11.10
C ARG A 419 19.61 -7.89 11.35
N LEU A 420 19.66 -7.09 10.29
CA LEU A 420 19.96 -5.65 10.36
C LEU A 420 18.82 -4.88 9.68
N GLU A 421 18.22 -3.94 10.39
CA GLU A 421 17.22 -3.03 9.84
C GLU A 421 17.82 -1.64 9.66
N LEU A 422 17.59 -1.07 8.48
CA LEU A 422 17.90 0.33 8.17
C LEU A 422 16.62 1.06 7.77
N ARG A 423 16.54 2.34 8.12
CA ARG A 423 15.50 3.27 7.65
C ARG A 423 16.11 4.59 7.25
N GLU A 424 15.61 5.21 6.19
CA GLU A 424 15.95 6.57 5.80
C GLU A 424 14.93 7.58 6.34
N ASP A 425 15.38 8.83 6.50
CA ASP A 425 14.49 9.97 6.73
C ASP A 425 13.81 10.35 5.40
N LEU A 426 12.63 9.78 5.16
CA LEU A 426 11.87 9.97 3.91
C LEU A 426 11.48 11.44 3.66
N ALA A 427 11.45 12.30 4.69
CA ALA A 427 11.26 13.72 4.48
C ALA A 427 12.43 14.38 3.73
N LYS A 428 13.54 13.66 3.61
CA LYS A 428 14.75 14.06 2.87
C LYS A 428 14.94 13.28 1.56
N GLY A 429 13.99 12.39 1.23
CA GLY A 429 14.01 11.52 0.05
C GLY A 429 14.88 10.27 0.20
N GLU A 430 14.65 9.30 -0.68
CA GLU A 430 15.44 8.08 -0.76
C GLU A 430 16.81 8.36 -1.38
N ARG A 431 17.89 8.04 -0.66
CA ARG A 431 19.25 8.44 -1.03
C ARG A 431 20.21 7.29 -1.17
N VAL A 432 20.10 6.28 -0.30
CA VAL A 432 21.02 5.14 -0.29
C VAL A 432 20.73 4.23 -1.48
N GLU A 433 21.77 3.93 -2.28
CA GLU A 433 21.67 3.03 -3.43
C GLU A 433 22.25 1.65 -3.12
N SER A 434 23.29 1.59 -2.27
CA SER A 434 23.85 0.34 -1.79
C SER A 434 24.63 0.55 -0.49
N PHE A 435 24.64 -0.49 0.34
CA PHE A 435 25.35 -0.47 1.62
C PHE A 435 25.86 -1.85 1.98
N ALA A 436 26.79 -1.93 2.93
CA ALA A 436 27.33 -3.17 3.46
C ALA A 436 27.33 -3.15 4.99
N LEU A 437 27.15 -4.33 5.57
CA LEU A 437 27.35 -4.61 6.99
C LEU A 437 28.71 -5.30 7.17
N ASP A 438 29.58 -4.71 7.97
CA ASP A 438 30.80 -5.34 8.42
C ASP A 438 30.75 -5.59 9.95
N VAL A 439 31.38 -6.66 10.37
CA VAL A 439 31.60 -6.98 11.78
C VAL A 439 33.11 -6.99 12.09
N TRP A 440 33.45 -6.74 13.34
CA TRP A 440 34.86 -6.77 13.79
C TRP A 440 35.16 -8.10 14.48
N VAL A 441 36.03 -8.90 13.81
CA VAL A 441 36.62 -10.13 14.36
C VAL A 441 38.10 -9.99 14.29
N ASP A 442 39.06 -9.72 14.61
CA ASP A 442 40.48 -9.46 14.35
C ASP A 442 40.75 -8.48 13.18
N GLY A 443 39.70 -7.81 12.72
CA GLY A 443 39.65 -6.88 11.61
C GLY A 443 38.21 -6.76 11.09
N TRP A 444 37.96 -5.76 10.23
CA TRP A 444 36.63 -5.61 9.60
C TRP A 444 36.41 -6.69 8.54
N GLN A 445 35.29 -7.41 8.66
CA GLN A 445 34.85 -8.44 7.72
C GLN A 445 33.45 -8.10 7.25
N GLU A 446 33.22 -8.03 5.93
CA GLU A 446 31.91 -7.86 5.34
C GLU A 446 31.11 -9.15 5.47
N VAL A 447 29.90 -9.05 6.02
CA VAL A 447 29.00 -10.21 6.24
C VAL A 447 27.72 -10.14 5.44
N ALA A 448 27.31 -8.95 4.98
CA ALA A 448 26.13 -8.79 4.16
C ALA A 448 26.18 -7.49 3.34
N ARG A 449 25.46 -7.48 2.22
CA ARG A 449 25.20 -6.29 1.39
C ARG A 449 23.73 -6.11 1.18
N GLY A 450 23.32 -4.84 1.00
CA GLY A 450 21.97 -4.45 0.61
C GLY A 450 21.99 -3.38 -0.47
N THR A 451 20.85 -3.23 -1.09
CA THR A 451 20.56 -2.23 -2.12
C THR A 451 20.00 -0.95 -1.48
N ASN A 452 18.95 -0.33 -2.08
CA ASN A 452 18.30 0.85 -1.51
C ASN A 452 17.70 0.57 -0.12
N VAL A 453 17.52 1.61 0.67
CA VAL A 453 16.96 1.52 2.03
C VAL A 453 15.50 1.95 2.08
N GLY A 454 15.20 3.21 1.75
CA GLY A 454 13.85 3.75 1.80
C GLY A 454 13.23 3.74 3.21
N ASN A 455 11.93 3.41 3.30
CA ASN A 455 11.22 3.37 4.58
C ASN A 455 11.77 2.30 5.53
N ARG A 456 12.07 1.10 5.01
CA ARG A 456 12.60 -0.02 5.80
C ARG A 456 13.30 -1.03 4.91
N ARG A 457 14.54 -1.34 5.27
CA ARG A 457 15.30 -2.44 4.66
C ARG A 457 15.80 -3.38 5.75
N ILE A 458 15.44 -4.66 5.63
CA ILE A 458 15.93 -5.73 6.50
C ILE A 458 16.90 -6.59 5.71
N LEU A 459 18.16 -6.69 6.20
CA LEU A 459 19.12 -7.68 5.74
C LEU A 459 19.06 -8.94 6.59
N ARG A 460 19.19 -10.09 5.95
CA ARG A 460 19.27 -11.42 6.56
C ARG A 460 20.65 -12.01 6.24
N PHE A 461 21.31 -12.53 7.24
CA PHE A 461 22.65 -13.10 7.12
C PHE A 461 22.86 -14.18 8.20
N PRO A 462 23.93 -15.04 8.06
CA PRO A 462 24.28 -16.00 9.10
C PRO A 462 24.57 -15.31 10.42
N GLU A 463 24.16 -15.92 11.54
CA GLU A 463 24.34 -15.36 12.88
C GLU A 463 25.77 -14.88 13.12
N GLN A 464 25.89 -13.70 13.68
CA GLN A 464 27.13 -13.07 14.12
C GLN A 464 27.11 -12.90 15.64
N ASN A 465 28.30 -12.93 16.27
CA ASN A 465 28.47 -12.66 17.70
C ASN A 465 29.65 -11.70 17.89
N VAL A 466 29.36 -10.41 18.06
CA VAL A 466 30.39 -9.36 18.03
C VAL A 466 30.11 -8.21 18.99
N LEU A 467 31.20 -7.49 19.36
CA LEU A 467 31.16 -6.24 20.13
C LEU A 467 31.10 -5.00 19.24
N ARG A 468 31.49 -5.12 17.97
CA ARG A 468 31.58 -3.98 17.05
C ARG A 468 31.08 -4.36 15.69
N LEU A 469 30.29 -3.46 15.11
CA LEU A 469 29.84 -3.57 13.74
C LEU A 469 29.85 -2.19 13.08
N ARG A 470 29.79 -2.15 11.76
CA ARG A 470 29.61 -0.90 11.01
C ARG A 470 28.72 -1.11 9.80
N VAL A 471 27.96 -0.08 9.46
CA VAL A 471 27.24 0.03 8.20
C VAL A 471 28.03 1.00 7.33
N ARG A 472 28.51 0.54 6.19
CA ARG A 472 29.13 1.37 5.14
C ARG A 472 28.11 1.68 4.07
N ILE A 473 28.02 2.95 3.67
CA ILE A 473 27.25 3.35 2.49
C ILE A 473 28.21 3.27 1.29
N LEU A 474 27.92 2.38 0.36
CA LEU A 474 28.77 2.12 -0.81
C LEU A 474 28.44 3.08 -1.96
N SER A 475 27.16 3.39 -2.13
CA SER A 475 26.67 4.34 -3.13
C SER A 475 25.41 5.06 -2.62
N ALA A 476 25.28 6.34 -2.97
CA ALA A 476 24.12 7.15 -2.64
C ALA A 476 23.90 8.25 -3.68
N ARG A 477 22.65 8.68 -3.84
CA ARG A 477 22.23 9.80 -4.71
C ARG A 477 22.61 11.17 -4.14
N ALA A 478 22.70 11.26 -2.81
CA ALA A 478 23.11 12.43 -2.06
C ALA A 478 23.63 11.99 -0.69
N GLU A 479 24.07 12.95 0.16
CA GLU A 479 24.50 12.65 1.53
C GLU A 479 23.47 11.80 2.25
N PRO A 480 23.80 10.57 2.73
CA PRO A 480 22.85 9.64 3.36
C PRO A 480 22.21 10.24 4.61
N ARG A 481 20.92 9.95 4.81
CA ARG A 481 20.13 10.40 5.96
C ARG A 481 19.40 9.21 6.58
N LEU A 482 20.15 8.36 7.29
CA LEU A 482 19.55 7.25 8.03
C LEU A 482 18.78 7.80 9.25
N ALA A 483 17.52 7.41 9.37
CA ALA A 483 16.68 7.67 10.52
C ALA A 483 17.00 6.69 11.65
N SER A 484 17.25 5.42 11.32
CA SER A 484 17.62 4.40 12.31
C SER A 484 18.48 3.28 11.71
N VAL A 485 19.22 2.62 12.60
CA VAL A 485 19.92 1.35 12.40
C VAL A 485 19.58 0.49 13.60
N ALA A 486 19.08 -0.71 13.40
CA ALA A 486 18.73 -1.66 14.45
C ALA A 486 19.20 -3.07 14.10
N ALA A 487 19.49 -3.90 15.10
CA ALA A 487 19.89 -5.28 14.90
C ALA A 487 19.02 -6.21 15.74
N TYR A 488 18.73 -7.40 15.18
CA TYR A 488 17.82 -8.36 15.79
C TYR A 488 18.34 -9.79 15.63
N LEU A 489 17.84 -10.68 16.49
CA LEU A 489 18.05 -12.12 16.38
C LEU A 489 16.71 -12.79 16.07
N ALA A 490 16.59 -13.36 14.88
CA ALA A 490 15.51 -14.26 14.52
C ALA A 490 15.92 -15.69 14.78
N GLU A 491 15.05 -16.47 15.45
CA GLU A 491 15.20 -17.91 15.70
C GLU A 491 14.81 -18.76 14.47
#